data_699d59b028541472fa31927dac1beda0
#
_entry.id   699d59b028541472fa31927dac1beda0
#
_cell.length_a   1.000
_cell.length_b   1.000
_cell.length_c   1.000
_cell.angle_alpha   90.00
_cell.angle_beta   90.00
_cell.angle_gamma   90.00
#
_symmetry.space_group_name_H-M   'P 1'
#
loop_
_entity.id
_entity.type
_entity.pdbx_description
1 polymer ?
#
loop_
_entity_poly.entity_id
_entity_poly.type
_entity_poly.pdbx_seq_one_letter_code
_entity_poly.pdbx_strand_id
1 'polypeptide(L)'
;MFMKMVKAIIRPEKVSDVLTALADNGIYPATRASVLGRGKQQGLKVGAIHYDEMPKEMVMVVVEDEMVDKVVNVMITAARTGGKGAYGDGKIFIIPVEQAITISTGEYGL
;
A
#
# COMPACT_ATOMS: atom_id res chain seq x y z
N MET A 1 9.85 18.91 10.88
CA MET A 1 9.25 17.57 10.89
C MET A 1 9.11 17.08 9.45
N PHE A 2 9.61 15.89 9.20
CA PHE A 2 9.54 15.31 7.86
C PHE A 2 8.57 14.15 7.86
N MET A 3 7.78 14.07 6.81
CA MET A 3 6.73 13.08 6.63
C MET A 3 6.89 12.37 5.30
N LYS A 4 6.44 11.13 5.26
CA LYS A 4 6.38 10.36 4.02
C LYS A 4 5.01 9.72 3.87
N MET A 5 4.60 9.60 2.62
CA MET A 5 3.48 8.75 2.23
C MET A 5 4.04 7.39 1.85
N VAL A 6 3.56 6.35 2.50
CA VAL A 6 3.87 4.97 2.14
C VAL A 6 2.65 4.43 1.41
N LYS A 7 2.82 4.18 0.13
CA LYS A 7 1.74 3.72 -0.74
C LYS A 7 2.05 2.32 -1.22
N ALA A 8 1.20 1.36 -0.87
CA ALA A 8 1.34 -0.02 -1.29
C ALA A 8 0.26 -0.37 -2.30
N ILE A 9 0.66 -0.99 -3.40
CA ILE A 9 -0.25 -1.60 -4.36
C ILE A 9 -0.12 -3.09 -4.15
N ILE A 10 -1.19 -3.75 -3.71
CA ILE A 10 -1.16 -5.12 -3.22
C ILE A 10 -2.29 -5.96 -3.81
N ARG A 11 -2.24 -7.26 -3.58
CA ARG A 11 -3.33 -8.16 -3.95
C ARG A 11 -4.58 -7.80 -3.16
N PRO A 12 -5.77 -7.82 -3.78
CA PRO A 12 -7.02 -7.49 -3.07
C PRO A 12 -7.25 -8.34 -1.83
N GLU A 13 -6.94 -9.63 -1.89
CA GLU A 13 -7.14 -10.57 -0.79
C GLU A 13 -6.22 -10.30 0.41
N LYS A 14 -5.21 -9.44 0.26
CA LYS A 14 -4.28 -9.11 1.33
C LYS A 14 -4.60 -7.81 2.07
N VAL A 15 -5.59 -7.07 1.60
CA VAL A 15 -5.92 -5.75 2.18
C VAL A 15 -6.27 -5.85 3.66
N SER A 16 -7.15 -6.80 4.02
CA SER A 16 -7.56 -6.94 5.42
C SER A 16 -6.38 -7.28 6.31
N ASP A 17 -5.51 -8.17 5.86
CA ASP A 17 -4.31 -8.55 6.62
C ASP A 17 -3.38 -7.35 6.83
N VAL A 18 -3.19 -6.55 5.78
CA VAL A 18 -2.34 -5.35 5.86
C VAL A 18 -2.93 -4.31 6.82
N LEU A 19 -4.23 -4.02 6.69
CA LEU A 19 -4.88 -3.05 7.56
C LEU A 19 -4.87 -3.49 9.03
N THR A 20 -5.13 -4.77 9.29
CA THR A 20 -5.07 -5.33 10.64
C THR A 20 -3.66 -5.25 11.21
N ALA A 21 -2.66 -5.62 10.42
CA ALA A 21 -1.27 -5.57 10.87
C ALA A 21 -0.81 -4.14 11.17
N LEU A 22 -1.21 -3.16 10.35
CA LEU A 22 -0.93 -1.76 10.62
C LEU A 22 -1.56 -1.31 11.93
N ALA A 23 -2.85 -1.62 12.14
CA ALA A 23 -3.55 -1.28 13.37
C ALA A 23 -2.91 -1.93 14.60
N ASP A 24 -2.52 -3.19 14.50
CA ASP A 24 -1.84 -3.92 15.59
C ASP A 24 -0.50 -3.28 15.95
N ASN A 25 0.09 -2.53 15.04
CA ASN A 25 1.34 -1.82 15.26
C ASN A 25 1.13 -0.32 15.54
N GLY A 26 -0.09 0.07 15.88
CA GLY A 26 -0.40 1.44 16.26
C GLY A 26 -0.59 2.42 15.09
N ILE A 27 -0.69 1.91 13.88
CA ILE A 27 -0.85 2.75 12.67
C ILE A 27 -2.29 2.60 12.19
N TYR A 28 -3.17 3.47 12.71
CA TYR A 28 -4.61 3.40 12.42
C TYR A 28 -5.04 4.17 11.17
N PRO A 29 -4.63 5.44 10.99
CA PRO A 29 -5.08 6.20 9.83
C PRO A 29 -4.52 5.62 8.54
N ALA A 30 -5.40 5.09 7.70
CA ALA A 30 -5.03 4.52 6.41
C ALA A 30 -6.15 4.77 5.41
N THR A 31 -5.79 4.98 4.16
CA THR A 31 -6.73 5.13 3.06
C THR A 31 -6.55 3.97 2.12
N ARG A 32 -7.66 3.41 1.63
CA ARG A 32 -7.60 2.34 0.63
C ARG A 32 -8.43 2.72 -0.59
N ALA A 33 -8.00 2.22 -1.75
CA ALA A 33 -8.74 2.39 -2.99
C ALA A 33 -8.51 1.18 -3.88
N SER A 34 -9.55 0.82 -4.64
CA SER A 34 -9.44 -0.22 -5.64
C SER A 34 -8.85 0.37 -6.91
N VAL A 35 -7.87 -0.31 -7.48
CA VAL A 35 -7.17 0.15 -8.68
C VAL A 35 -7.00 -1.02 -9.65
N LEU A 36 -6.69 -0.71 -10.90
CA LEU A 36 -6.31 -1.71 -11.90
C LEU A 36 -4.81 -1.58 -12.13
N GLY A 37 -4.12 -2.70 -12.13
CA GLY A 37 -2.68 -2.73 -12.31
C GLY A 37 -2.25 -3.71 -13.39
N ARG A 38 -1.09 -3.42 -13.97
CA ARG A 38 -0.44 -4.28 -14.94
C ARG A 38 1.02 -4.40 -14.54
N GLY A 39 1.46 -5.63 -14.31
CA GLY A 39 2.81 -5.89 -13.86
C GLY A 39 3.80 -6.08 -15.00
N LYS A 40 4.96 -6.61 -14.65
CA LYS A 40 6.03 -6.91 -15.62
C LYS A 40 5.67 -8.06 -16.56
N GLN A 41 4.79 -8.96 -16.11
CA GLN A 41 4.32 -10.04 -16.97
C GLN A 41 3.42 -9.46 -18.04
N GLN A 42 3.66 -9.85 -19.27
CA GLN A 42 2.74 -9.54 -20.35
C GLN A 42 1.46 -10.32 -20.13
N GLY A 43 0.34 -9.68 -20.44
CA GLY A 43 -1.00 -10.07 -20.08
C GLY A 43 -1.33 -11.56 -20.07
N LEU A 44 -2.28 -11.92 -19.23
CA LEU A 44 -2.81 -13.27 -19.18
C LEU A 44 -3.68 -13.50 -20.42
N LYS A 45 -3.45 -14.64 -21.06
CA LYS A 45 -4.25 -15.02 -22.22
C LYS A 45 -5.12 -16.22 -21.85
N VAL A 46 -6.44 -16.05 -22.00
CA VAL A 46 -7.41 -17.14 -21.83
C VAL A 46 -8.17 -17.28 -23.14
N GLY A 47 -7.86 -18.32 -23.89
CA GLY A 47 -8.38 -18.49 -25.25
C GLY A 47 -7.89 -17.34 -26.15
N ALA A 48 -8.82 -16.59 -26.72
CA ALA A 48 -8.52 -15.42 -27.56
C ALA A 48 -8.51 -14.09 -26.79
N ILE A 49 -8.74 -14.13 -25.46
CA ILE A 49 -8.84 -12.93 -24.63
C ILE A 49 -7.53 -12.70 -23.88
N HIS A 50 -7.02 -11.48 -23.94
CA HIS A 50 -5.85 -11.05 -23.18
C HIS A 50 -6.29 -10.20 -21.99
N TYR A 51 -5.78 -10.52 -20.81
CA TYR A 51 -6.03 -9.76 -19.59
C TYR A 51 -4.76 -9.01 -19.20
N ASP A 52 -4.64 -7.75 -19.63
CA ASP A 52 -3.48 -6.92 -19.33
C ASP A 52 -3.56 -6.26 -17.98
N GLU A 53 -4.78 -6.05 -17.47
CA GLU A 53 -5.01 -5.35 -16.22
C GLU A 53 -5.69 -6.28 -15.22
N MET A 54 -5.26 -6.19 -13.98
CA MET A 54 -5.79 -7.00 -12.89
C MET A 54 -6.21 -6.11 -11.74
N PRO A 55 -7.27 -6.49 -11.00
CA PRO A 55 -7.64 -5.77 -9.79
C PRO A 55 -6.50 -5.80 -8.77
N LYS A 56 -6.23 -4.64 -8.20
CA LYS A 56 -5.30 -4.46 -7.09
C LYS A 56 -5.95 -3.52 -6.09
N GLU A 57 -5.42 -3.51 -4.90
CA GLU A 57 -5.82 -2.54 -3.88
C GLU A 57 -4.64 -1.65 -3.52
N MET A 58 -4.92 -0.38 -3.34
CA MET A 58 -3.94 0.58 -2.86
C MET A 58 -4.20 0.86 -1.40
N VAL A 59 -3.17 0.76 -0.57
CA VAL A 59 -3.22 1.17 0.83
C VAL A 59 -2.20 2.28 1.02
N MET A 60 -2.64 3.38 1.60
CA MET A 60 -1.84 4.58 1.72
C MET A 60 -1.88 5.09 3.16
N VAL A 61 -0.70 5.32 3.72
CA VAL A 61 -0.57 5.93 5.04
C VAL A 61 0.46 7.05 4.96
N VAL A 62 0.27 8.08 5.76
CA VAL A 62 1.25 9.16 5.91
C VAL A 62 1.77 9.11 7.33
N VAL A 63 3.08 9.02 7.45
CA VAL A 63 3.76 8.89 8.76
C VAL A 63 4.99 9.78 8.82
N GLU A 64 5.47 10.02 10.01
CA GLU A 64 6.73 10.71 10.22
C GLU A 64 7.89 9.81 9.77
N ASP A 65 9.01 10.43 9.37
CA ASP A 65 10.16 9.71 8.80
C ASP A 65 10.61 8.51 9.63
N GLU A 66 10.66 8.67 10.95
CA GLU A 66 11.13 7.61 11.84
C GLU A 66 10.21 6.37 11.87
N MET A 67 8.99 6.49 11.36
CA MET A 67 8.05 5.38 11.30
C MET A 67 8.09 4.62 9.98
N VAL A 68 8.76 5.15 8.98
CA VAL A 68 8.72 4.58 7.61
C VAL A 68 9.18 3.14 7.57
N ASP A 69 10.32 2.83 8.17
CA ASP A 69 10.85 1.46 8.14
C ASP A 69 9.90 0.47 8.79
N LYS A 70 9.28 0.86 9.91
CA LYS A 70 8.30 0.02 10.59
C LYS A 70 7.09 -0.24 9.70
N VAL A 71 6.54 0.80 9.09
CA VAL A 71 5.39 0.68 8.19
C VAL A 71 5.71 -0.24 7.01
N VAL A 72 6.85 -0.03 6.38
CA VAL A 72 7.29 -0.85 5.24
C VAL A 72 7.40 -2.32 5.63
N ASN A 73 8.05 -2.60 6.75
CA ASN A 73 8.22 -3.98 7.21
C ASN A 73 6.89 -4.66 7.54
N VAL A 74 5.96 -3.93 8.17
CA VAL A 74 4.62 -4.44 8.46
C VAL A 74 3.88 -4.76 7.16
N MET A 75 3.92 -3.86 6.18
CA MET A 75 3.27 -4.06 4.89
C MET A 75 3.85 -5.25 4.13
N ILE A 76 5.17 -5.37 4.08
CA ILE A 76 5.83 -6.49 3.40
C ILE A 76 5.41 -7.81 4.02
N THR A 77 5.47 -7.92 5.32
CA THR A 77 5.15 -9.15 6.03
C THR A 77 3.69 -9.56 5.82
N ALA A 78 2.78 -8.60 5.89
CA ALA A 78 1.35 -8.89 5.75
C ALA A 78 0.90 -9.15 4.30
N ALA A 79 1.54 -8.49 3.33
CA ALA A 79 1.14 -8.59 1.93
C ALA A 79 1.84 -9.71 1.16
N ARG A 80 2.94 -10.22 1.69
CA ARG A 80 3.76 -11.23 1.01
C ARG A 80 3.06 -12.57 0.99
N THR A 81 3.04 -13.22 -0.17
CA THR A 81 2.44 -14.54 -0.34
C THR A 81 3.40 -15.63 0.15
N GLY A 82 2.89 -16.52 1.01
CA GLY A 82 3.62 -17.69 1.46
C GLY A 82 4.92 -17.43 2.21
N GLY A 83 5.05 -16.26 2.83
CA GLY A 83 6.24 -15.88 3.61
C GLY A 83 7.46 -15.50 2.80
N LYS A 84 7.66 -16.10 1.62
CA LYS A 84 8.80 -15.81 0.75
C LYS A 84 8.47 -14.75 -0.32
N GLY A 85 7.20 -14.57 -0.56
CA GLY A 85 6.76 -13.70 -1.62
C GLY A 85 6.62 -14.43 -2.95
N ALA A 86 5.83 -13.83 -3.84
CA ALA A 86 5.55 -14.35 -5.17
C ALA A 86 5.35 -13.18 -6.14
N TYR A 87 5.47 -13.49 -7.40
CA TYR A 87 5.16 -12.54 -8.46
C TYR A 87 3.74 -11.99 -8.29
N GLY A 88 3.59 -10.70 -8.40
CA GLY A 88 2.29 -10.07 -8.29
C GLY A 88 1.90 -9.65 -6.88
N ASP A 89 2.76 -9.84 -5.88
CA ASP A 89 2.49 -9.39 -4.51
C ASP A 89 2.36 -7.88 -4.40
N GLY A 90 2.97 -7.16 -5.33
CA GLY A 90 2.80 -5.72 -5.39
C GLY A 90 4.07 -4.95 -5.14
N LYS A 91 3.90 -3.65 -4.88
CA LYS A 91 5.02 -2.73 -4.71
C LYS A 91 4.68 -1.64 -3.72
N ILE A 92 5.69 -1.17 -3.03
CA ILE A 92 5.55 -0.07 -2.08
C ILE A 92 6.33 1.13 -2.60
N PHE A 93 5.69 2.29 -2.57
CA PHE A 93 6.30 3.55 -2.94
C PHE A 93 6.38 4.45 -1.72
N ILE A 94 7.50 5.13 -1.57
CA ILE A 94 7.72 6.08 -0.48
C ILE A 94 7.87 7.46 -1.11
N ILE A 95 6.98 8.37 -0.74
CA ILE A 95 6.84 9.67 -1.39
C ILE A 95 6.98 10.76 -0.33
N PRO A 96 7.86 11.75 -0.52
CA PRO A 96 7.92 12.89 0.39
C PRO A 96 6.60 13.65 0.45
N VAL A 97 6.17 14.03 1.63
CA VAL A 97 5.00 14.86 1.86
C VAL A 97 5.45 16.19 2.44
N GLU A 98 5.24 17.28 1.72
CA GLU A 98 5.67 18.60 2.17
C GLU A 98 4.83 19.10 3.33
N GLN A 99 3.51 18.95 3.21
CA GLN A 99 2.55 19.47 4.19
C GLN A 99 1.39 18.48 4.33
N ALA A 100 0.86 18.39 5.53
CA ALA A 100 -0.41 17.74 5.81
C ALA A 100 -1.27 18.73 6.59
N ILE A 101 -2.53 18.85 6.23
CA ILE A 101 -3.43 19.83 6.83
C ILE A 101 -4.73 19.14 7.19
N THR A 102 -5.14 19.24 8.44
CA THR A 102 -6.40 18.66 8.91
C THR A 102 -7.54 19.57 8.49
N ILE A 103 -8.48 19.05 7.73
CA ILE A 103 -9.57 19.86 7.16
C ILE A 103 -10.44 20.48 8.25
N SER A 104 -10.76 19.71 9.30
CA SER A 104 -11.67 20.17 10.34
C SER A 104 -11.13 21.35 11.13
N THR A 105 -9.82 21.44 11.31
CA THR A 105 -9.20 22.48 12.14
C THR A 105 -8.36 23.47 11.36
N GLY A 106 -7.93 23.11 10.15
CA GLY A 106 -6.96 23.89 9.40
C GLY A 106 -5.54 23.80 9.94
N GLU A 107 -5.30 22.92 10.91
CA GLU A 107 -3.98 22.78 11.50
C GLU A 107 -3.03 21.98 10.60
N TYR A 108 -1.76 22.38 10.61
CA TYR A 108 -0.70 21.72 9.87
C TYR A 108 -0.05 20.62 10.71
N GLY A 109 0.31 19.53 10.08
CA GLY A 109 0.91 18.37 10.73
C GLY A 109 -0.02 17.18 10.76
N LEU A 110 0.50 16.09 11.23
CA LEU A 110 -0.26 14.83 11.32
C LEU A 110 -1.15 14.79 12.56
#